data_74b828ecdcd00691b876874fec74290f
#
_entry.id   74b828ecdcd00691b876874fec74290f
#
_cell.length_a   1.000
_cell.length_b   1.000
_cell.length_c   1.000
_cell.angle_alpha   90.00
_cell.angle_beta   90.00
_cell.angle_gamma   90.00
#
_symmetry.space_group_name_H-M   'P 1'
#
loop_
_entity.id
_entity.type
_entity.pdbx_description
1 polymer ?
#
loop_
_entity_poly.entity_id
_entity_poly.type
_entity_poly.pdbx_seq_one_letter_code
_entity_poly.pdbx_strand_id
1 'polypeptide(L)'
;MSKPTPEPLDPSQIPQRALDLVKKVRFPMLATMDGDQPRLRPVSPVRTDGFIIYIANLKSYGKTKEIEANQKVELCYMDEDHNQVRITGIAEVVYDRALLEQIWAANRLLQHYLGTVDNPQLIVYKINPTRVRYMLEWALDYYEVQ
;
A
#
# COMPACT_ATOMS: atom_id res chain seq x y z
N MET A 1 2.28 -12.19 32.73
CA MET A 1 1.07 -11.83 31.94
C MET A 1 0.88 -12.88 30.87
N SER A 2 -0.24 -13.57 30.88
CA SER A 2 -0.54 -14.52 29.82
C SER A 2 -0.94 -13.78 28.54
N LYS A 3 -0.51 -14.30 27.39
CA LYS A 3 -0.89 -13.76 26.10
C LYS A 3 -2.40 -13.93 25.89
N PRO A 4 -3.13 -12.90 25.43
CA PRO A 4 -4.55 -13.08 25.10
C PRO A 4 -4.72 -14.15 24.03
N THR A 5 -5.74 -14.98 24.17
CA THR A 5 -6.13 -15.91 23.10
C THR A 5 -7.03 -15.15 22.14
N PRO A 6 -6.67 -15.04 20.85
CA PRO A 6 -7.53 -14.38 19.89
C PRO A 6 -8.86 -15.15 19.74
N GLU A 7 -9.94 -14.41 19.48
CA GLU A 7 -11.22 -15.04 19.17
C GLU A 7 -11.10 -15.91 17.91
N PRO A 8 -11.82 -17.06 17.88
CA PRO A 8 -11.85 -17.86 16.66
C PRO A 8 -12.40 -17.05 15.49
N LEU A 9 -11.70 -17.09 14.37
CA LEU A 9 -12.08 -16.39 13.16
C LEU A 9 -12.55 -17.39 12.11
N ASP A 10 -13.73 -17.14 11.54
CA ASP A 10 -14.20 -17.91 10.39
C ASP A 10 -13.32 -17.60 9.17
N PRO A 11 -12.60 -18.60 8.61
CA PRO A 11 -11.72 -18.38 7.47
C PRO A 11 -12.43 -17.76 6.25
N SER A 12 -13.72 -18.03 6.08
CA SER A 12 -14.49 -17.46 4.95
C SER A 12 -14.66 -15.94 5.03
N GLN A 13 -14.50 -15.34 6.21
CA GLN A 13 -14.63 -13.92 6.43
C GLN A 13 -13.31 -13.16 6.25
N ILE A 14 -12.18 -13.87 6.19
CA ILE A 14 -10.85 -13.25 6.14
C ILE A 14 -10.65 -12.36 4.92
N PRO A 15 -10.99 -12.76 3.68
CA PRO A 15 -10.82 -11.88 2.52
C PRO A 15 -11.56 -10.55 2.66
N GLN A 16 -12.80 -10.58 3.14
CA GLN A 16 -13.59 -9.36 3.31
C GLN A 16 -13.06 -8.49 4.44
N ARG A 17 -12.63 -9.07 5.56
CA ARG A 17 -12.01 -8.33 6.66
C ARG A 17 -10.72 -7.64 6.21
N ALA A 18 -9.91 -8.32 5.41
CA ALA A 18 -8.68 -7.76 4.87
C ALA A 18 -8.97 -6.58 3.91
N LEU A 19 -9.95 -6.73 3.02
CA LEU A 19 -10.40 -5.66 2.13
C LEU A 19 -10.91 -4.43 2.89
N ASP A 20 -11.72 -4.65 3.91
CA ASP A 20 -12.28 -3.58 4.74
C ASP A 20 -11.19 -2.82 5.48
N LEU A 21 -10.20 -3.54 6.02
CA LEU A 21 -9.07 -2.95 6.72
C LEU A 21 -8.22 -2.09 5.78
N VAL A 22 -7.91 -2.57 4.59
CA VAL A 22 -7.13 -1.81 3.58
C VAL A 22 -7.87 -0.54 3.16
N LYS A 23 -9.19 -0.58 3.03
CA LYS A 23 -9.99 0.60 2.74
C LYS A 23 -10.04 1.61 3.88
N LYS A 24 -10.09 1.12 5.12
CA LYS A 24 -10.23 1.95 6.32
C LYS A 24 -8.93 2.67 6.68
N VAL A 25 -7.79 2.02 6.55
CA VAL A 25 -6.51 2.56 6.96
C VAL A 25 -5.98 3.52 5.90
N ARG A 26 -5.91 4.80 6.26
CA ARG A 26 -5.53 5.88 5.34
C ARG A 26 -4.04 5.97 5.07
N PHE A 27 -3.21 5.63 6.05
CA PHE A 27 -1.76 5.81 6.00
C PHE A 27 -1.02 4.50 6.28
N PRO A 28 -0.97 3.57 5.32
CA PRO A 28 -0.13 2.38 5.48
C PRO A 28 1.35 2.76 5.45
N MET A 29 2.18 1.86 6.00
CA MET A 29 3.63 1.95 5.90
C MET A 29 4.11 1.24 4.66
N LEU A 30 4.98 1.89 3.90
CA LEU A 30 5.62 1.35 2.71
C LEU A 30 7.10 1.11 2.98
N ALA A 31 7.54 -0.12 2.76
CA ALA A 31 8.95 -0.49 2.80
C ALA A 31 9.50 -0.60 1.37
N THR A 32 10.68 -0.02 1.19
CA THR A 32 11.48 -0.10 -0.05
C THR A 32 12.91 -0.45 0.31
N MET A 33 13.71 -0.80 -0.68
CA MET A 33 15.14 -1.06 -0.49
C MET A 33 15.98 0.07 -1.07
N ASP A 34 16.95 0.51 -0.28
CA ASP A 34 18.00 1.44 -0.68
C ASP A 34 19.32 0.65 -0.65
N GLY A 35 19.66 -0.01 -1.77
CA GLY A 35 20.69 -1.03 -1.79
C GLY A 35 20.29 -2.22 -0.91
N ASP A 36 21.06 -2.49 0.14
CA ASP A 36 20.76 -3.51 1.15
C ASP A 36 20.09 -2.93 2.42
N GLN A 37 19.85 -1.60 2.46
CA GLN A 37 19.21 -0.94 3.59
C GLN A 37 17.70 -0.84 3.38
N PRO A 38 16.86 -1.46 4.25
CA PRO A 38 15.42 -1.24 4.22
C PRO A 38 15.09 0.20 4.62
N ARG A 39 14.15 0.79 3.92
CA ARG A 39 13.57 2.11 4.24
C ARG A 39 12.08 1.97 4.47
N LEU A 40 11.54 2.70 5.44
CA LEU A 40 10.13 2.64 5.82
C LEU A 40 9.57 4.05 6.01
N ARG A 41 8.37 4.29 5.49
CA ARG A 41 7.66 5.56 5.66
C ARG A 41 6.15 5.38 5.52
N PRO A 42 5.33 6.24 6.15
CA PRO A 42 3.92 6.27 5.84
C PRO A 42 3.69 6.82 4.44
N VAL A 43 2.66 6.33 3.78
CA VAL A 43 2.21 6.82 2.47
C VAL A 43 0.70 7.03 2.51
N SER A 44 0.19 7.86 1.59
CA SER A 44 -1.24 8.06 1.38
C SER A 44 -1.59 7.56 -0.02
N PRO A 45 -2.14 6.35 -0.16
CA PRO A 45 -2.53 5.86 -1.47
C PRO A 45 -3.50 6.79 -2.19
N VAL A 46 -3.29 6.95 -3.49
CA VAL A 46 -4.15 7.79 -4.34
C VAL A 46 -5.30 7.00 -4.94
N ARG A 47 -5.21 5.68 -4.94
CA ARG A 47 -6.27 4.76 -5.36
C ARG A 47 -6.02 3.39 -4.75
N THR A 48 -7.11 2.70 -4.42
CA THR A 48 -7.10 1.34 -3.89
C THR A 48 -8.14 0.52 -4.64
N ASP A 49 -7.70 -0.48 -5.38
CA ASP A 49 -8.56 -1.41 -6.11
C ASP A 49 -8.34 -2.82 -5.54
N GLY A 50 -9.15 -3.21 -4.57
CA GLY A 50 -8.90 -4.44 -3.81
C GLY A 50 -7.57 -4.35 -3.08
N PHE A 51 -6.63 -5.21 -3.45
CA PHE A 51 -5.26 -5.19 -2.91
C PHE A 51 -4.23 -4.59 -3.88
N ILE A 52 -4.68 -4.04 -4.99
CA ILE A 52 -3.84 -3.24 -5.89
C ILE A 52 -3.82 -1.82 -5.38
N ILE A 53 -2.64 -1.33 -5.04
CA ILE A 53 -2.47 -0.03 -4.39
C ILE A 53 -1.70 0.91 -5.31
N TYR A 54 -2.20 2.13 -5.45
CA TYR A 54 -1.58 3.17 -6.27
C TYR A 54 -1.02 4.27 -5.37
N ILE A 55 0.22 4.65 -5.60
CA ILE A 55 0.92 5.67 -4.82
C ILE A 55 1.51 6.70 -5.77
N ALA A 56 1.25 7.98 -5.50
CA ALA A 56 1.88 9.08 -6.21
C ALA A 56 3.14 9.54 -5.48
N ASN A 57 4.12 9.99 -6.26
CA ASN A 57 5.37 10.50 -5.73
C ASN A 57 5.93 11.59 -6.65
N LEU A 58 6.96 12.28 -6.18
CA LEU A 58 7.77 13.17 -7.02
C LEU A 58 8.99 12.42 -7.53
N LYS A 59 9.32 12.60 -8.79
CA LYS A 59 10.49 11.94 -9.42
C LYS A 59 11.81 12.25 -8.71
N SER A 60 11.92 13.42 -8.07
CA SER A 60 13.11 13.84 -7.34
C SER A 60 13.27 13.23 -5.95
N TYR A 61 12.24 12.56 -5.40
CA TYR A 61 12.30 11.98 -4.06
C TYR A 61 13.06 10.65 -4.05
N GLY A 62 13.72 10.34 -2.91
CA GLY A 62 14.53 9.14 -2.72
C GLY A 62 13.79 7.85 -2.99
N LYS A 63 12.52 7.75 -2.58
CA LYS A 63 11.66 6.60 -2.83
C LYS A 63 11.58 6.24 -4.34
N THR A 64 11.56 7.22 -5.23
CA THR A 64 11.57 6.98 -6.67
C THR A 64 12.84 6.24 -7.11
N LYS A 65 14.01 6.69 -6.66
CA LYS A 65 15.30 6.04 -6.97
C LYS A 65 15.36 4.62 -6.40
N GLU A 66 14.85 4.44 -5.18
CA GLU A 66 14.81 3.14 -4.51
C GLU A 66 13.97 2.14 -5.32
N ILE A 67 12.77 2.54 -5.76
CA ILE A 67 11.88 1.69 -6.55
C ILE A 67 12.43 1.41 -7.96
N GLU A 68 13.06 2.40 -8.61
CA GLU A 68 13.73 2.18 -9.90
C GLU A 68 14.82 1.10 -9.82
N ALA A 69 15.59 1.11 -8.74
CA ALA A 69 16.66 0.13 -8.53
C ALA A 69 16.12 -1.23 -8.08
N ASN A 70 15.03 -1.26 -7.31
CA ASN A 70 14.41 -2.48 -6.81
C ASN A 70 12.90 -2.28 -6.66
N GLN A 71 12.15 -2.94 -7.53
CA GLN A 71 10.69 -2.83 -7.58
C GLN A 71 9.96 -3.58 -6.46
N LYS A 72 10.66 -4.42 -5.69
CA LYS A 72 10.06 -5.18 -4.58
C LYS A 72 9.75 -4.24 -3.43
N VAL A 73 8.49 -4.28 -3.00
CA VAL A 73 7.98 -3.43 -1.91
C VAL A 73 7.11 -4.25 -0.96
N GLU A 74 6.91 -3.70 0.23
CA GLU A 74 5.98 -4.25 1.22
C GLU A 74 5.13 -3.11 1.78
N LEU A 75 3.82 -3.36 1.89
CA LEU A 75 2.89 -2.46 2.57
C LEU A 75 2.39 -3.13 3.84
N CYS A 76 2.32 -2.35 4.91
CA CYS A 76 1.70 -2.77 6.17
C CYS A 76 0.58 -1.81 6.54
N TYR A 77 -0.62 -2.38 6.65
CA TYR A 77 -1.82 -1.70 7.13
C TYR A 77 -2.12 -2.19 8.53
N MET A 78 -2.34 -1.29 9.47
CA MET A 78 -2.75 -1.64 10.83
C MET A 78 -3.93 -0.76 11.23
N ASP A 79 -5.02 -1.36 11.70
CA ASP A 79 -6.17 -0.63 12.21
C ASP A 79 -6.02 -0.25 13.69
N GLU A 80 -7.03 0.41 14.24
CA GLU A 80 -7.05 0.85 15.64
C GLU A 80 -7.06 -0.33 16.63
N ASP A 81 -7.58 -1.48 16.20
CA ASP A 81 -7.63 -2.72 17.00
C ASP A 81 -6.36 -3.57 16.80
N HIS A 82 -5.35 -3.03 16.12
CA HIS A 82 -4.06 -3.67 15.84
C HIS A 82 -4.15 -4.92 14.95
N ASN A 83 -5.22 -5.07 14.20
CA ASN A 83 -5.28 -6.07 13.13
C ASN A 83 -4.43 -5.59 11.96
N GLN A 84 -3.83 -6.50 11.22
CA GLN A 84 -2.87 -6.15 10.18
C GLN A 84 -3.20 -6.80 8.85
N VAL A 85 -2.96 -6.05 7.77
CA VAL A 85 -2.82 -6.61 6.43
C VAL A 85 -1.42 -6.25 5.92
N ARG A 86 -0.70 -7.24 5.43
CA ARG A 86 0.56 -7.05 4.73
C ARG A 86 0.40 -7.41 3.27
N ILE A 87 0.84 -6.51 2.41
CA ILE A 87 0.83 -6.70 0.96
C ILE A 87 2.28 -6.71 0.49
N THR A 88 2.75 -7.88 0.09
CA THR A 88 4.02 -8.02 -0.62
C THR A 88 3.74 -7.79 -2.10
N GLY A 89 4.52 -6.94 -2.75
CA GLY A 89 4.20 -6.61 -4.13
C GLY A 89 5.37 -6.10 -4.95
N ILE A 90 5.05 -5.84 -6.20
CA ILE A 90 5.96 -5.26 -7.20
C ILE A 90 5.39 -3.93 -7.62
N ALA A 91 6.18 -2.87 -7.48
CA ALA A 91 5.81 -1.53 -7.90
C ALA A 91 6.21 -1.30 -9.36
N GLU A 92 5.27 -0.86 -10.17
CA GLU A 92 5.51 -0.49 -11.57
C GLU A 92 4.97 0.90 -11.85
N VAL A 93 5.60 1.62 -12.77
CA VAL A 93 5.16 2.96 -13.18
C VAL A 93 3.89 2.85 -14.00
N VAL A 94 2.92 3.71 -13.70
CA VAL A 94 1.68 3.81 -14.49
C VAL A 94 1.93 4.76 -15.66
N TYR A 95 1.82 4.23 -16.88
CA TYR A 95 1.94 4.99 -18.13
C TYR A 95 0.59 5.22 -18.84
N ASP A 96 -0.44 4.47 -18.45
CA ASP A 96 -1.79 4.60 -19.01
C ASP A 96 -2.36 5.99 -18.72
N ARG A 97 -2.50 6.80 -19.77
CA ARG A 97 -2.97 8.18 -19.66
C ARG A 97 -4.39 8.28 -19.09
N ALA A 98 -5.29 7.41 -19.50
CA ALA A 98 -6.66 7.41 -19.02
C ALA A 98 -6.71 7.12 -17.52
N LEU A 99 -5.93 6.17 -17.04
CA LEU A 99 -5.84 5.84 -15.63
C LEU A 99 -5.21 6.99 -14.82
N LEU A 100 -4.15 7.61 -15.33
CA LEU A 100 -3.53 8.77 -14.70
C LEU A 100 -4.52 9.93 -14.55
N GLU A 101 -5.32 10.20 -15.56
CA GLU A 101 -6.35 11.25 -15.53
C GLU A 101 -7.47 10.93 -14.52
N GLN A 102 -7.88 9.66 -14.42
CA GLN A 102 -8.85 9.22 -13.42
C GLN A 102 -8.31 9.41 -11.99
N ILE A 103 -7.09 9.01 -11.73
CA ILE A 103 -6.42 9.18 -10.43
C ILE A 103 -6.30 10.68 -10.12
N TRP A 104 -5.86 11.46 -11.07
CA TRP A 104 -5.74 12.92 -10.94
C TRP A 104 -7.07 13.57 -10.57
N ALA A 105 -8.13 13.26 -11.30
CA ALA A 105 -9.45 13.84 -11.08
C ALA A 105 -10.03 13.53 -9.70
N ALA A 106 -9.67 12.37 -9.12
CA ALA A 106 -10.13 11.93 -7.81
C ALA A 106 -9.28 12.46 -6.65
N ASN A 107 -8.16 13.14 -6.91
CA ASN A 107 -7.20 13.51 -5.86
C ASN A 107 -6.91 15.01 -5.84
N ARG A 108 -7.66 15.75 -5.01
CA ARG A 108 -7.50 17.20 -4.88
C ARG A 108 -6.12 17.64 -4.41
N LEU A 109 -5.45 16.84 -3.57
CA LEU A 109 -4.11 17.15 -3.09
C LEU A 109 -3.09 17.12 -4.21
N LEU A 110 -3.19 16.16 -5.13
CA LEU A 110 -2.32 16.14 -6.32
C LEU A 110 -2.51 17.40 -7.16
N GLN A 111 -3.76 17.78 -7.39
CA GLN A 111 -4.09 18.99 -8.16
C GLN A 111 -3.53 20.24 -7.49
N HIS A 112 -3.65 20.32 -6.17
CA HIS A 112 -3.16 21.47 -5.40
C HIS A 112 -1.64 21.62 -5.48
N TYR A 113 -0.90 20.53 -5.28
CA TYR A 113 0.57 20.59 -5.22
C TYR A 113 1.24 20.56 -6.58
N LEU A 114 0.65 19.92 -7.58
CA LEU A 114 1.29 19.71 -8.88
C LEU A 114 0.67 20.52 -10.02
N GLY A 115 -0.53 21.06 -9.82
CA GLY A 115 -1.22 21.96 -10.75
C GLY A 115 -1.77 21.31 -12.01
N THR A 116 -1.04 20.40 -12.64
CA THR A 116 -1.47 19.67 -13.85
C THR A 116 -0.99 18.23 -13.83
N VAL A 117 -1.77 17.34 -14.43
CA VAL A 117 -1.39 15.93 -14.62
C VAL A 117 -0.13 15.76 -15.47
N ASP A 118 0.20 16.79 -16.26
CA ASP A 118 1.40 16.82 -17.11
C ASP A 118 2.65 17.32 -16.37
N ASN A 119 2.55 17.62 -15.07
CA ASN A 119 3.71 18.02 -14.30
C ASN A 119 4.81 16.94 -14.39
N PRO A 120 6.01 17.29 -14.88
CA PRO A 120 7.08 16.32 -15.11
C PRO A 120 7.58 15.64 -13.83
N GLN A 121 7.28 16.17 -12.64
CA GLN A 121 7.63 15.57 -11.37
C GLN A 121 6.64 14.48 -10.93
N LEU A 122 5.46 14.41 -11.51
CA LEU A 122 4.47 13.40 -11.12
C LEU A 122 4.89 12.02 -11.60
N ILE A 123 4.94 11.08 -10.67
CA ILE A 123 5.05 9.66 -10.97
C ILE A 123 4.03 8.91 -10.13
N VAL A 124 3.31 7.98 -10.75
CA VAL A 124 2.36 7.11 -10.07
C VAL A 124 2.84 5.67 -10.19
N TYR A 125 2.93 4.99 -9.07
CA TYR A 125 3.24 3.57 -9.00
C TYR A 125 1.97 2.77 -8.76
N LYS A 126 1.84 1.67 -9.50
CA LYS A 126 0.89 0.60 -9.24
C LYS A 126 1.63 -0.52 -8.52
N ILE A 127 1.19 -0.85 -7.32
CA ILE A 127 1.74 -1.97 -6.56
C ILE A 127 0.85 -3.18 -6.81
N ASN A 128 1.39 -4.15 -7.55
CA ASN A 128 0.74 -5.41 -7.85
C ASN A 128 1.05 -6.40 -6.73
N PRO A 129 0.03 -6.93 -6.03
CA PRO A 129 0.28 -7.86 -4.93
C PRO A 129 0.78 -9.21 -5.45
N THR A 130 1.83 -9.72 -4.83
CA THR A 130 2.31 -11.09 -5.02
C THR A 130 1.91 -11.98 -3.85
N ARG A 131 1.62 -11.38 -2.71
CA ARG A 131 1.14 -12.07 -1.52
C ARG A 131 0.37 -11.08 -0.64
N VAL A 132 -0.79 -11.51 -0.11
CA VAL A 132 -1.57 -10.74 0.85
C VAL A 132 -1.83 -11.61 2.07
N ARG A 133 -1.52 -11.08 3.26
CA ARG A 133 -1.68 -11.77 4.54
C ARG A 133 -2.47 -10.92 5.52
N TYR A 134 -3.26 -11.58 6.35
CA TYR A 134 -4.07 -10.96 7.41
C TYR A 134 -3.70 -11.55 8.77
N MET A 135 -3.62 -10.71 9.79
CA MET A 135 -3.37 -11.14 11.17
C MET A 135 -4.27 -10.37 12.12
N LEU A 136 -4.93 -11.11 13.00
CA LEU A 136 -5.60 -10.52 14.17
C LEU A 136 -4.57 -10.08 15.21
N GLU A 137 -4.93 -9.07 16.00
CA GLU A 137 -4.11 -8.66 17.16
C GLU A 137 -3.74 -9.87 18.02
N TRP A 138 -2.46 -9.99 18.37
CA TRP A 138 -1.90 -11.04 19.22
C TRP A 138 -1.97 -12.48 18.66
N ALA A 139 -2.43 -12.66 17.43
CA ALA A 139 -2.60 -13.99 16.86
C ALA A 139 -1.29 -14.71 16.51
N LEU A 140 -0.18 -14.06 16.29
CA LEU A 140 1.11 -14.58 15.80
C LEU A 140 1.06 -15.22 14.41
N ASP A 141 -0.06 -15.80 14.03
CA ASP A 141 -0.22 -16.49 12.76
C ASP A 141 -0.89 -15.58 11.74
N TYR A 142 -0.33 -15.60 10.53
CA TYR A 142 -0.93 -14.90 9.39
C TYR A 142 -1.82 -15.84 8.61
N TYR A 143 -2.96 -15.30 8.16
CA TYR A 143 -3.83 -15.98 7.22
C TYR A 143 -3.46 -15.51 5.80
N GLU A 144 -3.26 -16.45 4.88
CA GLU A 144 -3.08 -16.13 3.47
C GLU A 144 -4.41 -15.66 2.88
N VAL A 145 -4.42 -14.49 2.23
CA VAL A 145 -5.59 -13.93 1.55
C VAL A 145 -5.50 -14.18 0.05
N GLN A 146 -4.31 -13.97 -0.52
CA GLN A 146 -3.96 -14.34 -1.89
C GLN A 146 -2.43 -14.33 -2.09
#